data_e57ad388039df8a8a8dbf132ae037c62
#
_entry.id   e57ad388039df8a8a8dbf132ae037c62
#
_cell.length_a   1.000
_cell.length_b   1.000
_cell.length_c   1.000
_cell.angle_alpha   90.00
_cell.angle_beta   90.00
_cell.angle_gamma   90.00
#
_symmetry.space_group_name_H-M   'P 1'
#
loop_
_entity.id
_entity.type
_entity.pdbx_description
1 polymer ?
#
loop_
_entity_poly.entity_id
_entity_poly.type
_entity_poly.pdbx_seq_one_letter_code
_entity_poly.pdbx_strand_id
1 'polypeptide(L)'
;SYTENGSTFKRGEIKYLKAIQNLHLELFRQPLYPFLVWLYRFRMRELVSVVVDENDNLIAYDLFMFQPVEKDLKVIHEIYVGVRHKYQDKGIGVKLRQYSSQCYDEGYLDGISTLADFDNIKALRTAQKAGFAITKTSAKPLAHYLFKHLTRRY
;
A
#
# COMPACT_ATOMS: atom_id res chain seq x y z
N SER A 1 6.55 -13.55 5.93
CA SER A 1 7.43 -12.97 4.90
C SER A 1 7.78 -14.02 3.85
N TYR A 2 8.14 -13.58 2.67
CA TYR A 2 8.67 -14.48 1.66
C TYR A 2 9.70 -13.77 0.79
N THR A 3 10.59 -14.56 0.18
CA THR A 3 11.68 -14.04 -0.64
C THR A 3 11.55 -14.55 -2.07
N GLU A 4 11.75 -13.65 -3.05
CA GLU A 4 11.70 -13.95 -4.47
C GLU A 4 12.76 -13.12 -5.18
N ASN A 5 13.65 -13.76 -5.94
CA ASN A 5 14.71 -13.08 -6.71
C ASN A 5 15.54 -12.09 -5.88
N GLY A 6 15.90 -12.47 -4.65
CA GLY A 6 16.68 -11.61 -3.76
C GLY A 6 15.90 -10.51 -3.06
N SER A 7 14.59 -10.40 -3.29
CA SER A 7 13.72 -9.42 -2.65
C SER A 7 12.86 -10.11 -1.59
N THR A 8 12.79 -9.54 -0.41
CA THR A 8 11.98 -10.06 0.69
C THR A 8 10.78 -9.16 0.92
N PHE A 9 9.59 -9.75 0.89
CA PHE A 9 8.30 -9.12 1.17
C PHE A 9 7.97 -9.38 2.63
N LYS A 10 7.73 -8.34 3.40
CA LYS A 10 7.49 -8.48 4.84
C LYS A 10 6.67 -7.34 5.37
N ARG A 11 6.13 -7.51 6.59
CA ARG A 11 5.46 -6.41 7.29
C ARG A 11 6.49 -5.41 7.77
N GLY A 12 6.04 -4.16 7.98
CA GLY A 12 6.89 -3.07 8.37
C GLY A 12 7.48 -3.23 9.77
N GLU A 13 8.64 -2.62 9.94
CA GLU A 13 9.34 -2.49 11.21
C GLU A 13 9.82 -1.04 11.34
N ILE A 14 9.94 -0.56 12.57
CA ILE A 14 10.27 0.84 12.81
C ILE A 14 11.60 1.25 12.15
N LYS A 15 12.52 0.33 11.99
CA LYS A 15 13.82 0.61 11.35
C LYS A 15 13.69 1.08 9.89
N TYR A 16 12.56 0.81 9.23
CA TYR A 16 12.34 1.22 7.84
C TYR A 16 11.66 2.59 7.71
N LEU A 17 11.20 3.18 8.81
CA LEU A 17 10.41 4.41 8.73
C LEU A 17 11.17 5.54 8.05
N LYS A 18 12.43 5.74 8.41
CA LYS A 18 13.25 6.80 7.80
C LYS A 18 13.45 6.57 6.30
N ALA A 19 13.73 5.33 5.90
CA ALA A 19 13.88 4.98 4.49
C ALA A 19 12.57 5.20 3.72
N ILE A 20 11.42 4.88 4.33
CA ILE A 20 10.11 5.14 3.72
C ILE A 20 9.89 6.64 3.53
N GLN A 21 10.19 7.46 4.55
CA GLN A 21 10.07 8.91 4.43
C GLN A 21 10.93 9.46 3.30
N ASN A 22 12.18 9.00 3.20
CA ASN A 22 13.10 9.44 2.15
C ASN A 22 12.64 9.02 0.75
N LEU A 23 12.20 7.78 0.61
CA LEU A 23 11.72 7.28 -0.68
C LEU A 23 10.41 7.97 -1.09
N HIS A 24 9.52 8.21 -0.13
CA HIS A 24 8.27 8.91 -0.39
C HIS A 24 8.52 10.33 -0.90
N LEU A 25 9.42 11.07 -0.27
CA LEU A 25 9.81 12.40 -0.71
C LEU A 25 10.38 12.38 -2.13
N GLU A 26 11.21 11.39 -2.43
CA GLU A 26 11.80 11.23 -3.76
C GLU A 26 10.73 10.95 -4.82
N LEU A 27 9.80 10.03 -4.54
CA LEU A 27 8.80 9.59 -5.52
C LEU A 27 7.66 10.59 -5.72
N PHE A 28 7.17 11.19 -4.64
CA PHE A 28 5.97 12.02 -4.67
C PHE A 28 6.26 13.51 -4.53
N ARG A 29 7.52 13.89 -4.32
CA ARG A 29 7.96 15.29 -4.18
C ARG A 29 7.30 16.02 -3.02
N GLN A 30 6.82 15.27 -2.04
CA GLN A 30 6.20 15.79 -0.82
C GLN A 30 6.61 14.89 0.35
N PRO A 31 6.83 15.45 1.54
CA PRO A 31 7.10 14.62 2.71
C PRO A 31 5.85 13.83 3.10
N LEU A 32 6.06 12.71 3.74
CA LEU A 32 4.96 11.95 4.34
C LEU A 32 4.31 12.83 5.42
N TYR A 33 2.96 12.85 5.47
CA TYR A 33 2.24 13.66 6.44
C TYR A 33 2.70 13.37 7.86
N PRO A 34 2.87 14.40 8.72
CA PRO A 34 3.27 14.20 10.12
C PRO A 34 2.39 13.22 10.87
N PHE A 35 1.07 13.24 10.62
CA PHE A 35 0.15 12.29 11.22
C PHE A 35 0.53 10.84 10.89
N LEU A 36 0.86 10.57 9.62
CA LEU A 36 1.25 9.21 9.20
C LEU A 36 2.58 8.79 9.82
N VAL A 37 3.55 9.70 9.90
CA VAL A 37 4.82 9.42 10.56
C VAL A 37 4.58 9.03 12.03
N TRP A 38 3.74 9.79 12.72
CA TRP A 38 3.35 9.49 14.11
C TRP A 38 2.66 8.12 14.21
N LEU A 39 1.66 7.87 13.32
CA LEU A 39 0.91 6.62 13.32
C LEU A 39 1.82 5.41 13.12
N TYR A 40 2.75 5.49 12.16
CA TYR A 40 3.63 4.38 11.84
C TYR A 40 4.71 4.12 12.87
N ARG A 41 5.04 5.08 13.72
CA ARG A 41 5.90 4.83 14.89
C ARG A 41 5.29 3.79 15.83
N PHE A 42 3.98 3.73 15.89
CA PHE A 42 3.26 2.85 16.81
C PHE A 42 2.59 1.66 16.14
N ARG A 43 2.34 1.74 14.83
CA ARG A 43 1.55 0.74 14.10
C ARG A 43 2.21 0.25 12.82
N MET A 44 3.52 0.31 12.76
CA MET A 44 4.26 -0.04 11.54
C MET A 44 3.93 -1.46 11.07
N ARG A 45 3.93 -2.41 11.98
CA ARG A 45 3.70 -3.81 11.65
C ARG A 45 2.30 -4.07 11.12
N GLU A 46 1.31 -3.40 11.69
CA GLU A 46 -0.10 -3.61 11.33
C GLU A 46 -0.51 -2.86 10.07
N LEU A 47 0.17 -1.76 9.74
CA LEU A 47 -0.28 -0.83 8.72
C LEU A 47 0.67 -0.65 7.54
N VAL A 48 1.81 -1.33 7.52
CA VAL A 48 2.82 -1.14 6.48
C VAL A 48 3.35 -2.49 6.02
N SER A 49 3.49 -2.64 4.70
CA SER A 49 4.26 -3.73 4.09
C SER A 49 5.45 -3.13 3.35
N VAL A 50 6.54 -3.86 3.30
CA VAL A 50 7.76 -3.42 2.62
C VAL A 50 8.35 -4.54 1.77
N VAL A 51 9.15 -4.14 0.79
CA VAL A 51 10.05 -5.03 0.07
C VAL A 51 11.46 -4.52 0.32
N VAL A 52 12.35 -5.42 0.71
CA VAL A 52 13.75 -5.09 0.97
C VAL A 52 14.67 -5.99 0.15
N ASP A 53 15.87 -5.52 -0.14
CA ASP A 53 16.88 -6.30 -0.84
C ASP A 53 17.68 -7.19 0.13
N GLU A 54 18.69 -7.87 -0.39
CA GLU A 54 19.53 -8.79 0.39
C GLU A 54 20.31 -8.09 1.50
N ASN A 55 20.53 -6.78 1.37
CA ASN A 55 21.23 -5.96 2.35
C ASN A 55 20.27 -5.20 3.27
N ASP A 56 19.00 -5.58 3.28
CA ASP A 56 17.96 -4.95 4.09
C ASP A 56 17.66 -3.49 3.69
N ASN A 57 17.97 -3.12 2.45
CA ASN A 57 17.63 -1.79 1.92
C ASN A 57 16.23 -1.78 1.32
N LEU A 58 15.51 -0.69 1.55
CA LEU A 58 14.13 -0.56 1.08
C LEU A 58 14.05 -0.48 -0.44
N ILE A 59 13.24 -1.35 -1.03
CA ILE A 59 12.91 -1.36 -2.46
C ILE A 59 11.54 -0.73 -2.70
N ALA A 60 10.56 -1.04 -1.85
CA ALA A 60 9.17 -0.59 -2.02
C ALA A 60 8.44 -0.59 -0.69
N TYR A 61 7.34 0.17 -0.65
CA TYR A 61 6.46 0.23 0.52
C TYR A 61 5.00 0.30 0.10
N ASP A 62 4.12 -0.11 1.02
CA ASP A 62 2.67 -0.09 0.85
C ASP A 62 2.06 0.36 2.18
N LEU A 63 1.44 1.53 2.19
CA LEU A 63 1.00 2.22 3.41
C LEU A 63 -0.51 2.20 3.53
N PHE A 64 -0.99 1.82 4.70
CA PHE A 64 -2.42 1.68 5.01
C PHE A 64 -2.82 2.51 6.22
N MET A 65 -4.12 2.82 6.30
CA MET A 65 -4.74 3.38 7.49
C MET A 65 -6.23 3.07 7.48
N PHE A 66 -6.87 3.19 8.63
CA PHE A 66 -8.33 3.17 8.69
C PHE A 66 -8.83 4.60 8.54
N GLN A 67 -9.66 4.84 7.53
CA GLN A 67 -10.28 6.14 7.33
C GLN A 67 -11.54 6.26 8.21
N PRO A 68 -11.81 7.44 8.82
CA PRO A 68 -12.99 7.61 9.65
C PRO A 68 -14.30 7.26 8.94
N VAL A 69 -14.41 7.56 7.65
CA VAL A 69 -15.61 7.28 6.86
C VAL A 69 -15.80 5.79 6.56
N GLU A 70 -14.75 4.97 6.74
CA GLU A 70 -14.77 3.54 6.41
C GLU A 70 -14.64 2.63 7.64
N LYS A 71 -14.36 3.18 8.82
CA LYS A 71 -14.04 2.33 9.98
C LYS A 71 -15.15 1.36 10.37
N ASP A 72 -16.41 1.78 10.20
CA ASP A 72 -17.56 0.94 10.53
C ASP A 72 -17.88 -0.06 9.41
N LEU A 73 -17.18 0.04 8.28
CA LEU A 73 -17.36 -0.83 7.12
C LEU A 73 -16.38 -2.02 7.12
N LYS A 74 -15.50 -2.09 8.12
CA LYS A 74 -14.42 -3.08 8.19
C LYS A 74 -13.53 -3.04 6.93
N VAL A 75 -13.17 -1.84 6.51
CA VAL A 75 -12.35 -1.59 5.33
C VAL A 75 -11.08 -0.88 5.76
N ILE A 76 -9.93 -1.37 5.27
CA ILE A 76 -8.66 -0.67 5.45
C ILE A 76 -8.32 0.05 4.14
N HIS A 77 -7.78 1.25 4.24
CA HIS A 77 -7.46 2.09 3.08
C HIS A 77 -5.96 2.07 2.77
N GLU A 78 -5.63 1.73 1.52
CA GLU A 78 -4.26 1.88 1.01
C GLU A 78 -4.07 3.34 0.60
N ILE A 79 -3.13 4.04 1.25
CA ILE A 79 -2.90 5.46 0.99
C ILE A 79 -1.87 5.67 -0.11
N TYR A 80 -0.74 4.98 -0.01
CA TYR A 80 0.38 5.10 -0.94
C TYR A 80 1.02 3.76 -1.17
N VAL A 81 1.41 3.50 -2.41
CA VAL A 81 2.33 2.44 -2.78
C VAL A 81 3.46 3.09 -3.56
N GLY A 82 4.69 2.80 -3.20
CA GLY A 82 5.87 3.38 -3.85
C GLY A 82 6.92 2.33 -4.13
N VAL A 83 7.52 2.41 -5.31
CA VAL A 83 8.60 1.50 -5.73
C VAL A 83 9.78 2.35 -6.18
N ARG A 84 10.97 2.05 -5.67
CA ARG A 84 12.20 2.74 -6.06
C ARG A 84 12.39 2.66 -7.58
N HIS A 85 12.82 3.77 -8.20
CA HIS A 85 12.85 3.89 -9.67
C HIS A 85 13.52 2.72 -10.38
N LYS A 86 14.67 2.27 -9.89
CA LYS A 86 15.38 1.19 -10.58
C LYS A 86 14.67 -0.17 -10.50
N TYR A 87 13.67 -0.30 -9.64
CA TYR A 87 12.89 -1.53 -9.49
C TYR A 87 11.49 -1.41 -10.08
N GLN A 88 11.14 -0.29 -10.69
CA GLN A 88 9.83 -0.10 -11.31
C GLN A 88 9.68 -0.94 -12.59
N ASP A 89 8.43 -1.17 -13.00
CA ASP A 89 8.06 -1.91 -14.21
C ASP A 89 8.50 -3.38 -14.21
N LYS A 90 8.69 -3.94 -13.02
CA LYS A 90 9.04 -5.36 -12.82
C LYS A 90 7.98 -6.15 -12.06
N GLY A 91 6.82 -5.51 -11.82
CA GLY A 91 5.71 -6.15 -11.12
C GLY A 91 5.82 -6.16 -9.60
N ILE A 92 6.81 -5.50 -9.02
CA ILE A 92 7.01 -5.49 -7.56
C ILE A 92 5.84 -4.83 -6.85
N GLY A 93 5.33 -3.71 -7.36
CA GLY A 93 4.19 -3.03 -6.75
C GLY A 93 2.95 -3.91 -6.70
N VAL A 94 2.64 -4.61 -7.78
CA VAL A 94 1.51 -5.55 -7.83
C VAL A 94 1.71 -6.68 -6.82
N LYS A 95 2.90 -7.28 -6.78
CA LYS A 95 3.20 -8.38 -5.85
C LYS A 95 3.13 -7.91 -4.39
N LEU A 96 3.61 -6.71 -4.10
CA LEU A 96 3.55 -6.14 -2.76
C LEU A 96 2.10 -5.94 -2.31
N ARG A 97 1.25 -5.41 -3.19
CA ARG A 97 -0.18 -5.25 -2.92
C ARG A 97 -0.86 -6.59 -2.68
N GLN A 98 -0.51 -7.61 -3.45
CA GLN A 98 -1.01 -8.97 -3.25
C GLN A 98 -0.56 -9.54 -1.91
N TYR A 99 0.69 -9.32 -1.54
CA TYR A 99 1.22 -9.72 -0.25
C TYR A 99 0.45 -9.04 0.90
N SER A 100 0.25 -7.73 0.83
CA SER A 100 -0.54 -6.99 1.82
C SER A 100 -1.96 -7.54 1.92
N SER A 101 -2.57 -7.83 0.78
CA SER A 101 -3.93 -8.40 0.75
C SER A 101 -4.00 -9.73 1.51
N GLN A 102 -3.01 -10.58 1.33
CA GLN A 102 -2.93 -11.84 2.07
C GLN A 102 -2.79 -11.61 3.56
N CYS A 103 -1.99 -10.62 3.97
CA CYS A 103 -1.83 -10.27 5.38
C CYS A 103 -3.15 -9.83 6.01
N TYR A 104 -3.98 -9.10 5.28
CA TYR A 104 -5.26 -8.60 5.78
C TYR A 104 -6.42 -9.59 5.59
N ASP A 105 -6.23 -10.65 4.82
CA ASP A 105 -7.28 -11.64 4.56
C ASP A 105 -7.33 -12.69 5.67
N GLU A 106 -7.62 -12.22 6.88
CA GLU A 106 -7.67 -13.03 8.10
C GLU A 106 -9.08 -13.20 8.64
N GLY A 107 -10.08 -12.68 7.94
CA GLY A 107 -11.48 -12.85 8.32
C GLY A 107 -12.10 -11.68 9.07
N TYR A 108 -11.33 -10.67 9.44
CA TYR A 108 -11.82 -9.52 10.21
C TYR A 108 -12.20 -8.33 9.34
N LEU A 109 -11.59 -8.20 8.17
CA LEU A 109 -11.84 -7.10 7.25
C LEU A 109 -12.62 -7.58 6.04
N ASP A 110 -13.52 -6.73 5.54
CA ASP A 110 -14.30 -7.01 4.34
C ASP A 110 -13.50 -6.71 3.08
N GLY A 111 -12.61 -5.73 3.14
CA GLY A 111 -11.85 -5.35 1.96
C GLY A 111 -10.82 -4.27 2.19
N ILE A 112 -10.16 -3.93 1.09
CA ILE A 112 -9.16 -2.87 1.00
C ILE A 112 -9.65 -1.85 -0.01
N SER A 113 -9.64 -0.56 0.35
CA SER A 113 -9.93 0.52 -0.58
C SER A 113 -8.65 1.24 -0.99
N THR A 114 -8.68 1.89 -2.15
CA THR A 114 -7.61 2.78 -2.58
C THR A 114 -8.18 3.82 -3.54
N LEU A 115 -7.45 4.92 -3.74
CA LEU A 115 -7.79 5.95 -4.71
C LEU A 115 -6.74 5.97 -5.82
N ALA A 116 -7.19 6.20 -7.04
CA ALA A 116 -6.31 6.48 -8.17
C ALA A 116 -6.81 7.74 -8.85
N ASP A 117 -5.91 8.72 -9.07
CA ASP A 117 -6.25 9.92 -9.80
C ASP A 117 -6.82 9.54 -11.17
N PHE A 118 -7.85 10.28 -11.60
CA PHE A 118 -8.61 9.95 -12.80
C PHE A 118 -7.73 9.78 -14.04
N ASP A 119 -6.69 10.60 -14.17
CA ASP A 119 -5.78 10.59 -15.32
C ASP A 119 -4.53 9.73 -15.12
N ASN A 120 -4.37 9.10 -13.95
CA ASN A 120 -3.21 8.24 -13.69
C ASN A 120 -3.51 6.80 -14.13
N ILE A 121 -3.38 6.58 -15.44
CA ILE A 121 -3.71 5.28 -16.07
C ILE A 121 -2.81 4.16 -15.53
N LYS A 122 -1.54 4.45 -15.28
CA LYS A 122 -0.60 3.45 -14.76
C LYS A 122 -1.01 2.99 -13.36
N ALA A 123 -1.36 3.93 -12.47
CA ALA A 123 -1.82 3.60 -11.12
C ALA A 123 -3.10 2.77 -11.16
N LEU A 124 -4.03 3.15 -12.04
CA LEU A 124 -5.28 2.42 -12.22
C LEU A 124 -5.03 0.97 -12.67
N ARG A 125 -4.20 0.80 -13.69
CA ARG A 125 -3.90 -0.54 -14.21
C ARG A 125 -3.18 -1.42 -13.21
N THR A 126 -2.21 -0.88 -12.47
CA THR A 126 -1.49 -1.67 -11.46
C THR A 126 -2.40 -2.05 -10.30
N ALA A 127 -3.33 -1.18 -9.91
CA ALA A 127 -4.34 -1.52 -8.92
C ALA A 127 -5.24 -2.65 -9.41
N GLN A 128 -5.72 -2.58 -10.65
CA GLN A 128 -6.56 -3.62 -11.24
C GLN A 128 -5.83 -4.96 -11.33
N LYS A 129 -4.55 -4.95 -11.69
CA LYS A 129 -3.73 -6.17 -11.71
C LYS A 129 -3.57 -6.77 -10.31
N ALA A 130 -3.59 -5.95 -9.28
CA ALA A 130 -3.52 -6.41 -7.89
C ALA A 130 -4.88 -6.87 -7.35
N GLY A 131 -5.94 -6.82 -8.16
CA GLY A 131 -7.27 -7.32 -7.79
C GLY A 131 -8.27 -6.26 -7.36
N PHE A 132 -7.94 -4.98 -7.49
CA PHE A 132 -8.88 -3.90 -7.20
C PHE A 132 -9.79 -3.65 -8.39
N ALA A 133 -11.04 -3.29 -8.12
CA ALA A 133 -12.01 -2.92 -9.15
C ALA A 133 -12.55 -1.52 -8.85
N ILE A 134 -12.81 -0.74 -9.89
CA ILE A 134 -13.45 0.57 -9.74
C ILE A 134 -14.87 0.36 -9.25
N THR A 135 -15.24 1.00 -8.12
CA THR A 135 -16.59 0.95 -7.59
C THR A 135 -17.33 2.28 -7.76
N LYS A 136 -16.60 3.39 -7.78
CA LYS A 136 -17.18 4.69 -8.05
C LYS A 136 -16.08 5.68 -8.50
N THR A 137 -16.50 6.78 -9.12
CA THR A 137 -15.63 7.86 -9.52
C THR A 137 -16.09 9.13 -8.83
N SER A 138 -15.16 9.85 -8.20
CA SER A 138 -15.42 11.10 -7.50
C SER A 138 -15.06 12.28 -8.39
N ALA A 139 -15.83 13.38 -8.29
CA ALA A 139 -15.51 14.62 -9.00
C ALA A 139 -14.57 15.53 -8.20
N LYS A 140 -14.56 15.40 -6.86
CA LYS A 140 -13.75 16.26 -5.97
C LYS A 140 -13.17 15.43 -4.80
N PRO A 141 -11.94 14.96 -4.89
CA PRO A 141 -11.01 15.03 -6.04
C PRO A 141 -11.48 14.18 -7.21
N LEU A 142 -11.02 14.51 -8.40
CA LEU A 142 -11.31 13.72 -9.59
C LEU A 142 -10.46 12.44 -9.54
N ALA A 143 -11.05 11.37 -9.04
CA ALA A 143 -10.35 10.13 -8.77
C ALA A 143 -11.31 8.96 -8.83
N HIS A 144 -10.75 7.79 -9.15
CA HIS A 144 -11.46 6.52 -8.99
C HIS A 144 -11.25 6.00 -7.57
N TYR A 145 -12.33 5.55 -6.96
CA TYR A 145 -12.30 4.76 -5.74
C TYR A 145 -12.36 3.30 -6.15
N LEU A 146 -11.35 2.55 -5.75
CA LEU A 146 -11.24 1.13 -6.06
C LEU A 146 -11.34 0.32 -4.78
N PHE A 147 -11.86 -0.90 -4.94
CA PHE A 147 -12.09 -1.81 -3.83
C PHE A 147 -11.62 -3.21 -4.19
N LYS A 148 -10.99 -3.88 -3.23
CA LYS A 148 -10.64 -5.28 -3.33
C LYS A 148 -11.32 -6.04 -2.20
N HIS A 149 -12.21 -6.95 -2.54
CA HIS A 149 -12.85 -7.82 -1.55
C HIS A 149 -11.85 -8.81 -0.99
N LEU A 150 -11.86 -8.98 0.33
CA LEU A 150 -11.14 -10.04 0.99
C LEU A 150 -12.07 -11.25 1.09
N THR A 151 -11.50 -12.44 0.97
CA THR A 151 -12.29 -13.65 0.73
C THR A 151 -12.56 -14.45 1.98
N ARG A 152 -11.67 -14.40 2.97
CA ARG A 152 -11.82 -15.15 4.20
C ARG A 152 -12.86 -14.48 5.10
N ARG A 153 -13.73 -15.28 5.70
CA ARG A 153 -14.75 -14.82 6.64
C ARG A 153 -14.76 -15.69 7.90
N TYR A 154 -14.99 -15.05 9.02
CA TYR A 154 -15.26 -15.72 10.30
C TYR A 154 -16.68 -15.44 10.76
#